data_f8875afaf1713e3f62608e2ee1d7aa04
#
_entry.id   f8875afaf1713e3f62608e2ee1d7aa04
#
_cell.length_a   1.000
_cell.length_b   1.000
_cell.length_c   1.000
_cell.angle_alpha   90.00
_cell.angle_beta   90.00
_cell.angle_gamma   90.00
#
_symmetry.space_group_name_H-M   'P 1'
#
loop_
_entity.id
_entity.type
_entity.pdbx_description
1 polymer ?
#
loop_
_entity_poly.entity_id
_entity_poly.type
_entity_poly.pdbx_seq_one_letter_code
_entity_poly.pdbx_strand_id
1 'polypeptide(L)'
;MKNKYFAEAVGTMVLVLMGCGAAVMNGGATSVAAVLTIAFAFGLAVIAMAYAIGPVSGCHINPAITLGVWMSGRMKGKEALGYMGAQVLGALAGSAVLWVLVNSGCVPIGATTTGANSFAEENLIPAFVAEFVFTFIFVLVVLCTTDPDKGAGQFAGLAIGLTLVLVHIVCIPITGTSVNPARSIGPALFEGGAALSQLWLFIVAPMAGAALAALAARK
;
A
#
# COMPACT_ATOMS: atom_id res chain seq x y z
N MET A 1 16.30 -8.36 -13.21
CA MET A 1 14.97 -8.99 -13.03
C MET A 1 14.23 -8.90 -14.34
N LYS A 2 13.77 -10.02 -14.94
CA LYS A 2 13.09 -10.00 -16.26
C LYS A 2 11.59 -10.33 -16.14
N ASN A 3 11.14 -10.88 -15.00
CA ASN A 3 9.75 -11.29 -14.79
C ASN A 3 9.01 -10.20 -13.99
N LYS A 4 8.00 -9.59 -14.61
CA LYS A 4 7.21 -8.52 -14.01
C LYS A 4 6.41 -8.95 -12.77
N TYR A 5 5.91 -10.18 -12.73
CA TYR A 5 5.20 -10.71 -11.56
C TYR A 5 6.16 -10.89 -10.37
N PHE A 6 7.36 -11.37 -10.63
CA PHE A 6 8.39 -11.47 -9.60
C PHE A 6 8.83 -10.08 -9.11
N ALA A 7 8.92 -9.09 -10.01
CA ALA A 7 9.20 -7.70 -9.63
C ALA A 7 8.10 -7.13 -8.71
N GLU A 8 6.82 -7.34 -9.04
CA GLU A 8 5.70 -6.92 -8.21
C GLU A 8 5.70 -7.61 -6.83
N ALA A 9 5.99 -8.92 -6.78
CA ALA A 9 6.11 -9.64 -5.51
C ALA A 9 7.24 -9.08 -4.64
N VAL A 10 8.44 -8.89 -5.21
CA VAL A 10 9.58 -8.31 -4.48
C VAL A 10 9.29 -6.87 -4.03
N GLY A 11 8.73 -6.04 -4.91
CA GLY A 11 8.41 -4.65 -4.56
C GLY A 11 7.36 -4.56 -3.45
N THR A 12 6.33 -5.41 -3.49
CA THR A 12 5.31 -5.44 -2.42
C THR A 12 5.87 -6.01 -1.12
N MET A 13 6.75 -7.01 -1.19
CA MET A 13 7.48 -7.52 -0.03
C MET A 13 8.27 -6.39 0.66
N VAL A 14 9.02 -5.61 -0.13
CA VAL A 14 9.81 -4.48 0.40
C VAL A 14 8.88 -3.42 1.01
N LEU A 15 7.78 -3.06 0.32
CA LEU A 15 6.82 -2.09 0.83
C LEU A 15 6.26 -2.49 2.20
N VAL A 16 5.80 -3.73 2.33
CA VAL A 16 5.23 -4.24 3.58
C VAL A 16 6.29 -4.37 4.65
N LEU A 17 7.44 -4.96 4.34
CA LEU A 17 8.52 -5.15 5.31
C LEU A 17 9.04 -3.81 5.87
N MET A 18 9.27 -2.80 5.00
CA MET A 18 9.78 -1.51 5.44
C MET A 18 8.71 -0.64 6.11
N GLY A 19 7.52 -0.54 5.51
CA GLY A 19 6.45 0.30 6.03
C GLY A 19 5.83 -0.25 7.31
N CYS A 20 5.41 -1.52 7.32
CA CYS A 20 4.89 -2.17 8.53
C CYS A 20 5.99 -2.39 9.57
N GLY A 21 7.21 -2.69 9.12
CA GLY A 21 8.38 -2.77 10.00
C GLY A 21 8.64 -1.46 10.73
N ALA A 22 8.56 -0.31 10.05
CA ALA A 22 8.66 0.99 10.70
C ALA A 22 7.56 1.21 11.75
N ALA A 23 6.32 0.76 11.47
CA ALA A 23 5.24 0.83 12.46
C ALA A 23 5.55 -0.01 13.70
N VAL A 24 6.00 -1.24 13.52
CA VAL A 24 6.34 -2.15 14.63
C VAL A 24 7.52 -1.61 15.44
N MET A 25 8.61 -1.23 14.76
CA MET A 25 9.85 -0.78 15.43
C MET A 25 9.69 0.56 16.17
N ASN A 26 8.69 1.37 15.82
CA ASN A 26 8.34 2.60 16.55
C ASN A 26 7.24 2.38 17.60
N GLY A 27 6.85 1.15 17.89
CA GLY A 27 5.82 0.83 18.89
C GLY A 27 4.42 1.26 18.50
N GLY A 28 4.12 1.37 17.20
CA GLY A 28 2.86 1.87 16.65
C GLY A 28 2.87 3.38 16.40
N ALA A 29 1.74 3.90 15.95
CA ALA A 29 1.54 5.33 15.63
C ALA A 29 1.19 6.16 16.89
N THR A 30 1.98 6.06 17.95
CA THR A 30 1.69 6.60 19.28
C THR A 30 2.10 8.06 19.47
N SER A 31 2.79 8.65 18.51
CA SER A 31 3.24 10.04 18.55
C SER A 31 3.31 10.65 17.16
N VAL A 32 3.38 11.97 17.07
CA VAL A 32 3.56 12.69 15.79
C VAL A 32 4.85 12.22 15.10
N ALA A 33 5.93 12.04 15.84
CA ALA A 33 7.19 11.56 15.29
C ALA A 33 7.06 10.13 14.72
N ALA A 34 6.36 9.23 15.43
CA ALA A 34 6.10 7.87 14.94
C ALA A 34 5.24 7.89 13.67
N VAL A 35 4.18 8.71 13.63
CA VAL A 35 3.35 8.87 12.42
C VAL A 35 4.18 9.34 11.24
N LEU A 36 5.02 10.36 11.41
CA LEU A 36 5.91 10.85 10.35
C LEU A 36 6.91 9.79 9.91
N THR A 37 7.54 9.08 10.85
CA THR A 37 8.50 8.02 10.53
C THR A 37 7.83 6.92 9.70
N ILE A 38 6.64 6.46 10.08
CA ILE A 38 5.89 5.43 9.35
C ILE A 38 5.48 5.95 7.97
N ALA A 39 4.95 7.18 7.89
CA ALA A 39 4.55 7.79 6.63
C ALA A 39 5.71 7.87 5.63
N PHE A 40 6.86 8.36 6.08
CA PHE A 40 8.06 8.42 5.25
C PHE A 40 8.59 7.03 4.88
N ALA A 41 8.53 6.03 5.77
CA ALA A 41 8.96 4.68 5.44
C ALA A 41 8.16 4.08 4.29
N PHE A 42 6.83 4.22 4.31
CA PHE A 42 5.98 3.77 3.20
C PHE A 42 6.26 4.54 1.90
N GLY A 43 6.31 5.86 1.95
CA GLY A 43 6.56 6.67 0.77
C GLY A 43 7.94 6.47 0.16
N LEU A 44 8.99 6.39 0.98
CA LEU A 44 10.35 6.12 0.52
C LEU A 44 10.51 4.70 -0.04
N ALA A 45 9.82 3.69 0.53
CA ALA A 45 9.78 2.35 -0.03
C ALA A 45 9.18 2.35 -1.45
N VAL A 46 8.09 3.12 -1.67
CA VAL A 46 7.53 3.30 -3.03
C VAL A 46 8.52 3.99 -3.96
N ILE A 47 9.17 5.07 -3.53
CA ILE A 47 10.17 5.78 -4.35
C ILE A 47 11.29 4.81 -4.75
N ALA A 48 11.87 4.11 -3.77
CA ALA A 48 12.96 3.17 -4.01
C ALA A 48 12.56 2.07 -5.01
N MET A 49 11.38 1.47 -4.81
CA MET A 49 10.90 0.41 -5.70
C MET A 49 10.48 0.95 -7.07
N ALA A 50 9.91 2.16 -7.16
CA ALA A 50 9.57 2.75 -8.44
C ALA A 50 10.81 2.92 -9.35
N TYR A 51 11.92 3.33 -8.80
CA TYR A 51 13.17 3.42 -9.57
C TYR A 51 13.85 2.07 -9.80
N ALA A 52 13.73 1.12 -8.86
CA ALA A 52 14.38 -0.18 -8.96
C ALA A 52 13.68 -1.15 -9.94
N ILE A 53 12.35 -1.23 -9.85
CA ILE A 53 11.55 -2.21 -10.60
C ILE A 53 10.55 -1.58 -11.56
N GLY A 54 10.37 -0.26 -11.54
CA GLY A 54 9.48 0.45 -12.47
C GLY A 54 9.78 0.11 -13.94
N PRO A 55 11.05 0.10 -14.40
CA PRO A 55 11.39 -0.30 -15.77
C PRO A 55 11.02 -1.75 -16.13
N VAL A 56 10.72 -2.61 -15.14
CA VAL A 56 10.40 -4.03 -15.34
C VAL A 56 8.90 -4.29 -15.33
N SER A 57 8.17 -3.73 -14.33
CA SER A 57 6.75 -4.01 -14.10
C SER A 57 5.84 -2.77 -14.10
N GLY A 58 6.42 -1.58 -14.06
CA GLY A 58 5.67 -0.35 -13.75
C GLY A 58 5.55 -0.08 -12.26
N CYS A 59 5.98 -1.01 -11.40
CA CYS A 59 5.97 -0.88 -9.94
C CYS A 59 4.61 -0.48 -9.38
N HIS A 60 3.58 -1.29 -9.64
CA HIS A 60 2.27 -1.06 -9.04
C HIS A 60 2.27 -1.35 -7.55
N ILE A 61 2.80 -2.51 -7.14
CA ILE A 61 2.94 -3.01 -5.75
C ILE A 61 1.68 -2.82 -4.88
N ASN A 62 0.52 -2.73 -5.55
CA ASN A 62 -0.77 -2.38 -4.96
C ASN A 62 -1.91 -2.83 -5.89
N PRO A 63 -2.84 -3.70 -5.43
CA PRO A 63 -4.00 -4.11 -6.21
C PRO A 63 -4.93 -2.95 -6.62
N ALA A 64 -5.07 -1.91 -5.81
CA ALA A 64 -5.89 -0.74 -6.15
C ALA A 64 -5.25 0.07 -7.30
N ILE A 65 -3.93 0.29 -7.29
CA ILE A 65 -3.22 0.88 -8.43
C ILE A 65 -3.39 0.01 -9.68
N THR A 66 -3.22 -1.31 -9.54
CA THR A 66 -3.35 -2.25 -10.65
C THR A 66 -4.75 -2.21 -11.26
N LEU A 67 -5.80 -2.12 -10.42
CA LEU A 67 -7.18 -1.91 -10.88
C LEU A 67 -7.32 -0.59 -11.66
N GLY A 68 -6.78 0.50 -11.11
CA GLY A 68 -6.81 1.82 -11.77
C GLY A 68 -6.15 1.79 -13.15
N VAL A 69 -4.97 1.19 -13.27
CA VAL A 69 -4.24 1.04 -14.53
C VAL A 69 -5.00 0.13 -15.51
N TRP A 70 -5.60 -0.97 -15.04
CA TRP A 70 -6.44 -1.82 -15.89
C TRP A 70 -7.68 -1.08 -16.39
N MET A 71 -8.42 -0.42 -15.50
CA MET A 71 -9.63 0.32 -15.87
C MET A 71 -9.33 1.52 -16.77
N SER A 72 -8.13 2.10 -16.73
CA SER A 72 -7.69 3.14 -17.66
C SER A 72 -7.29 2.60 -19.06
N GLY A 73 -7.37 1.27 -19.27
CA GLY A 73 -7.06 0.64 -20.56
C GLY A 73 -5.57 0.38 -20.82
N ARG A 74 -4.69 0.67 -19.85
CA ARG A 74 -3.22 0.52 -20.01
C ARG A 74 -2.72 -0.90 -19.76
N MET A 75 -3.56 -1.82 -19.28
CA MET A 75 -3.21 -3.20 -18.92
C MET A 75 -4.34 -4.17 -19.30
N LYS A 76 -4.01 -5.41 -19.65
CA LYS A 76 -4.98 -6.48 -19.88
C LYS A 76 -5.45 -7.08 -18.55
N GLY A 77 -6.74 -7.49 -18.47
CA GLY A 77 -7.31 -8.03 -17.22
C GLY A 77 -6.59 -9.27 -16.68
N LYS A 78 -6.17 -10.21 -17.55
CA LYS A 78 -5.38 -11.38 -17.14
C LYS A 78 -4.04 -10.99 -16.50
N GLU A 79 -3.42 -9.95 -17.01
CA GLU A 79 -2.17 -9.42 -16.47
C GLU A 79 -2.39 -8.74 -15.12
N ALA A 80 -3.47 -7.95 -15.00
CA ALA A 80 -3.85 -7.30 -13.75
C ALA A 80 -4.08 -8.32 -12.62
N LEU A 81 -4.80 -9.41 -12.90
CA LEU A 81 -4.99 -10.50 -11.93
C LEU A 81 -3.66 -11.15 -11.52
N GLY A 82 -2.75 -11.36 -12.46
CA GLY A 82 -1.42 -11.88 -12.18
C GLY A 82 -0.59 -10.93 -11.29
N TYR A 83 -0.70 -9.61 -11.50
CA TYR A 83 -0.08 -8.60 -10.65
C TYR A 83 -0.64 -8.65 -9.23
N MET A 84 -1.96 -8.62 -9.09
CA MET A 84 -2.63 -8.66 -7.78
C MET A 84 -2.24 -9.92 -6.98
N GLY A 85 -2.20 -11.08 -7.64
CA GLY A 85 -1.74 -12.33 -7.01
C GLY A 85 -0.27 -12.26 -6.56
N ALA A 86 0.62 -11.74 -7.41
CA ALA A 86 2.03 -11.56 -7.08
C ALA A 86 2.23 -10.56 -5.93
N GLN A 87 1.47 -9.47 -5.91
CA GLN A 87 1.48 -8.46 -4.85
C GLN A 87 1.05 -9.05 -3.50
N VAL A 88 0.00 -9.87 -3.47
CA VAL A 88 -0.44 -10.56 -2.24
C VAL A 88 0.64 -11.52 -1.74
N LEU A 89 1.24 -12.31 -2.63
CA LEU A 89 2.35 -13.20 -2.25
C LEU A 89 3.55 -12.42 -1.71
N GLY A 90 3.88 -11.28 -2.31
CA GLY A 90 4.92 -10.39 -1.82
C GLY A 90 4.61 -9.82 -0.43
N ALA A 91 3.37 -9.39 -0.22
CA ALA A 91 2.92 -8.89 1.08
C ALA A 91 3.02 -9.96 2.17
N LEU A 92 2.60 -11.20 1.87
CA LEU A 92 2.75 -12.33 2.78
C LEU A 92 4.21 -12.62 3.12
N ALA A 93 5.10 -12.58 2.13
CA ALA A 93 6.53 -12.79 2.35
C ALA A 93 7.13 -11.69 3.23
N GLY A 94 6.78 -10.41 3.00
CA GLY A 94 7.21 -9.28 3.83
C GLY A 94 6.71 -9.39 5.27
N SER A 95 5.43 -9.74 5.43
CA SER A 95 4.83 -9.97 6.77
C SER A 95 5.45 -11.17 7.48
N ALA A 96 5.77 -12.26 6.77
CA ALA A 96 6.44 -13.42 7.36
C ALA A 96 7.84 -13.07 7.87
N VAL A 97 8.63 -12.32 7.10
CA VAL A 97 9.95 -11.84 7.55
C VAL A 97 9.81 -10.97 8.80
N LEU A 98 8.87 -10.02 8.78
CA LEU A 98 8.62 -9.14 9.93
C LEU A 98 8.19 -9.95 11.16
N TRP A 99 7.28 -10.92 10.98
CA TRP A 99 6.84 -11.81 12.05
C TRP A 99 7.99 -12.58 12.71
N VAL A 100 8.92 -13.10 11.89
CA VAL A 100 10.13 -13.78 12.41
C VAL A 100 10.99 -12.82 13.24
N LEU A 101 11.21 -11.59 12.74
CA LEU A 101 12.02 -10.59 13.44
C LEU A 101 11.40 -10.19 14.78
N VAL A 102 10.08 -9.98 14.83
CA VAL A 102 9.36 -9.61 16.05
C VAL A 102 9.38 -10.75 17.07
N ASN A 103 9.14 -11.98 16.65
CA ASN A 103 9.11 -13.14 17.55
C ASN A 103 10.50 -13.67 17.95
N SER A 104 11.58 -13.11 17.39
CA SER A 104 12.95 -13.44 17.82
C SER A 104 13.31 -12.91 19.22
N GLY A 105 12.46 -12.06 19.80
CA GLY A 105 12.73 -11.40 21.08
C GLY A 105 13.73 -10.24 21.01
N CYS A 106 14.20 -9.90 19.81
CA CYS A 106 15.14 -8.78 19.59
C CYS A 106 14.45 -7.40 19.52
N VAL A 107 13.12 -7.39 19.43
CA VAL A 107 12.32 -6.15 19.28
C VAL A 107 11.37 -6.02 20.46
N PRO A 108 11.31 -4.85 21.14
CA PRO A 108 10.29 -4.60 22.14
C PRO A 108 8.89 -4.70 21.51
N ILE A 109 7.98 -5.43 22.15
CA ILE A 109 6.59 -5.50 21.70
C ILE A 109 5.91 -4.17 22.01
N GLY A 110 5.46 -3.48 20.97
CA GLY A 110 4.72 -2.23 21.06
C GLY A 110 3.21 -2.40 20.85
N ALA A 111 2.56 -1.34 20.40
CA ALA A 111 1.11 -1.31 20.16
C ALA A 111 0.67 -2.15 18.93
N THR A 112 1.61 -2.60 18.10
CA THR A 112 1.36 -3.51 16.97
C THR A 112 2.52 -4.46 16.79
N THR A 113 2.24 -5.69 16.41
CA THR A 113 3.23 -6.74 16.14
C THR A 113 3.41 -7.00 14.64
N THR A 114 2.50 -6.52 13.81
CA THR A 114 2.49 -6.78 12.37
C THR A 114 2.33 -5.52 11.52
N GLY A 115 1.96 -4.39 12.13
CA GLY A 115 1.59 -3.18 11.42
C GLY A 115 0.28 -3.32 10.62
N ALA A 116 -0.63 -4.19 11.08
CA ALA A 116 -1.93 -4.39 10.46
C ALA A 116 -2.81 -3.14 10.57
N ASN A 117 -3.73 -3.01 9.62
CA ASN A 117 -4.76 -1.96 9.64
C ASN A 117 -5.92 -2.38 10.52
N SER A 118 -6.48 -1.41 11.25
CA SER A 118 -7.72 -1.58 12.02
C SER A 118 -8.37 -0.23 12.29
N PHE A 119 -9.63 -0.26 12.74
CA PHE A 119 -10.38 0.91 13.17
C PHE A 119 -11.29 0.54 14.35
N ALA A 120 -11.68 1.52 15.17
CA ALA A 120 -12.68 1.30 16.21
C ALA A 120 -14.05 1.03 15.56
N GLU A 121 -14.85 0.10 16.09
CA GLU A 121 -16.08 -0.37 15.44
C GLU A 121 -17.08 0.76 15.17
N GLU A 122 -17.17 1.74 16.06
CA GLU A 122 -17.99 2.95 15.91
C GLU A 122 -17.51 3.86 14.75
N ASN A 123 -16.29 3.69 14.28
CA ASN A 123 -15.65 4.50 13.23
C ASN A 123 -15.72 3.87 11.83
N LEU A 124 -16.64 2.93 11.60
CA LEU A 124 -16.78 2.25 10.30
C LEU A 124 -16.93 3.24 9.12
N ILE A 125 -17.81 4.24 9.26
CA ILE A 125 -18.07 5.21 8.19
C ILE A 125 -16.83 6.11 7.96
N PRO A 126 -16.22 6.74 9.00
CA PRO A 126 -14.97 7.46 8.84
C PRO A 126 -13.86 6.64 8.21
N ALA A 127 -13.69 5.37 8.62
CA ALA A 127 -12.69 4.47 8.07
C ALA A 127 -12.93 4.17 6.57
N PHE A 128 -14.17 3.88 6.20
CA PHE A 128 -14.52 3.65 4.79
C PHE A 128 -14.28 4.90 3.93
N VAL A 129 -14.73 6.07 4.40
CA VAL A 129 -14.54 7.35 3.68
C VAL A 129 -13.04 7.65 3.54
N ALA A 130 -12.26 7.48 4.59
CA ALA A 130 -10.82 7.71 4.54
C ALA A 130 -10.14 6.80 3.50
N GLU A 131 -10.34 5.49 3.59
CA GLU A 131 -9.73 4.53 2.65
C GLU A 131 -10.18 4.75 1.20
N PHE A 132 -11.45 5.09 0.98
CA PHE A 132 -11.99 5.39 -0.35
C PHE A 132 -11.39 6.68 -0.93
N VAL A 133 -11.45 7.79 -0.18
CA VAL A 133 -11.02 9.12 -0.67
C VAL A 133 -9.50 9.17 -0.84
N PHE A 134 -8.74 8.67 0.13
CA PHE A 134 -7.28 8.71 0.04
C PHE A 134 -6.74 7.75 -1.03
N THR A 135 -7.41 6.61 -1.28
CA THR A 135 -7.06 5.77 -2.42
C THR A 135 -7.41 6.44 -3.73
N PHE A 136 -8.57 7.11 -3.83
CA PHE A 136 -8.91 7.89 -5.00
C PHE A 136 -7.82 8.93 -5.32
N ILE A 137 -7.42 9.73 -4.35
CA ILE A 137 -6.36 10.75 -4.52
C ILE A 137 -5.05 10.10 -4.94
N PHE A 138 -4.64 9.04 -4.26
CA PHE A 138 -3.38 8.36 -4.52
C PHE A 138 -3.34 7.76 -5.93
N VAL A 139 -4.37 7.01 -6.32
CA VAL A 139 -4.44 6.38 -7.65
C VAL A 139 -4.61 7.42 -8.76
N LEU A 140 -5.34 8.52 -8.51
CA LEU A 140 -5.43 9.63 -9.47
C LEU A 140 -4.05 10.22 -9.76
N VAL A 141 -3.24 10.48 -8.73
CA VAL A 141 -1.85 10.95 -8.91
C VAL A 141 -1.02 9.92 -9.69
N VAL A 142 -1.13 8.63 -9.35
CA VAL A 142 -0.44 7.57 -10.11
C VAL A 142 -0.81 7.64 -11.59
N LEU A 143 -2.10 7.67 -11.92
CA LEU A 143 -2.57 7.67 -13.32
C LEU A 143 -2.16 8.92 -14.09
N CYS A 144 -2.18 10.09 -13.43
CA CYS A 144 -1.78 11.35 -14.04
C CYS A 144 -0.26 11.46 -14.22
N THR A 145 0.52 11.08 -13.21
CA THR A 145 1.99 11.21 -13.28
C THR A 145 2.65 10.18 -14.18
N THR A 146 1.99 9.03 -14.41
CA THR A 146 2.44 7.98 -15.32
C THR A 146 1.78 8.04 -16.69
N ASP A 147 1.05 9.11 -17.03
CA ASP A 147 0.46 9.29 -18.37
C ASP A 147 1.60 9.38 -19.39
N PRO A 148 1.55 8.60 -20.48
CA PRO A 148 2.65 8.56 -21.46
C PRO A 148 2.87 9.89 -22.20
N ASP A 149 1.82 10.72 -22.35
CA ASP A 149 1.88 11.98 -23.09
C ASP A 149 2.12 13.20 -22.20
N LYS A 150 1.54 13.19 -20.99
CA LYS A 150 1.47 14.38 -20.10
C LYS A 150 1.97 14.12 -18.69
N GLY A 151 2.50 12.92 -18.42
CA GLY A 151 2.98 12.52 -17.12
C GLY A 151 4.28 13.21 -16.70
N ALA A 152 4.72 12.93 -15.49
CA ALA A 152 5.90 13.52 -14.89
C ALA A 152 7.23 12.86 -15.33
N GLY A 153 7.19 11.88 -16.25
CA GLY A 153 8.37 11.20 -16.77
C GLY A 153 9.19 10.55 -15.64
N GLN A 154 10.47 10.85 -15.59
CA GLN A 154 11.38 10.31 -14.57
C GLN A 154 11.05 10.72 -13.13
N PHE A 155 10.24 11.75 -12.91
CA PHE A 155 9.84 12.21 -11.59
C PHE A 155 8.55 11.51 -11.08
N ALA A 156 7.90 10.66 -11.90
CA ALA A 156 6.66 10.00 -11.52
C ALA A 156 6.80 9.20 -10.21
N GLY A 157 7.86 8.40 -10.07
CA GLY A 157 8.12 7.62 -8.86
C GLY A 157 8.27 8.48 -7.60
N LEU A 158 8.94 9.63 -7.73
CA LEU A 158 9.09 10.60 -6.63
C LEU A 158 7.73 11.20 -6.23
N ALA A 159 6.95 11.66 -7.22
CA ALA A 159 5.63 12.25 -6.97
C ALA A 159 4.67 11.24 -6.32
N ILE A 160 4.67 10.00 -6.79
CA ILE A 160 3.83 8.92 -6.23
C ILE A 160 4.21 8.62 -4.79
N GLY A 161 5.49 8.42 -4.50
CA GLY A 161 5.93 8.10 -3.14
C GLY A 161 5.69 9.26 -2.15
N LEU A 162 5.93 10.52 -2.56
CA LEU A 162 5.61 11.68 -1.73
C LEU A 162 4.10 11.85 -1.51
N THR A 163 3.27 11.52 -2.50
CA THR A 163 1.81 11.48 -2.30
C THR A 163 1.44 10.43 -1.27
N LEU A 164 2.09 9.26 -1.27
CA LEU A 164 1.85 8.24 -0.25
C LEU A 164 2.27 8.73 1.15
N VAL A 165 3.36 9.50 1.27
CA VAL A 165 3.73 10.16 2.55
C VAL A 165 2.58 11.05 3.04
N LEU A 166 2.07 11.94 2.17
CA LEU A 166 0.97 12.85 2.52
C LEU A 166 -0.29 12.10 2.96
N VAL A 167 -0.67 11.07 2.22
CA VAL A 167 -1.82 10.21 2.56
C VAL A 167 -1.63 9.55 3.91
N HIS A 168 -0.44 9.02 4.20
CA HIS A 168 -0.15 8.38 5.48
C HIS A 168 -0.19 9.37 6.66
N ILE A 169 0.35 10.57 6.51
CA ILE A 169 0.32 11.59 7.57
C ILE A 169 -1.13 11.87 8.03
N VAL A 170 -2.08 11.90 7.10
CA VAL A 170 -3.48 12.22 7.43
C VAL A 170 -4.28 10.98 7.84
N CYS A 171 -4.05 9.83 7.19
CA CYS A 171 -4.92 8.66 7.34
C CYS A 171 -4.45 7.67 8.43
N ILE A 172 -3.16 7.67 8.82
CA ILE A 172 -2.67 6.80 9.89
C ILE A 172 -3.50 6.91 11.17
N PRO A 173 -3.85 8.11 11.69
CA PRO A 173 -4.64 8.23 12.91
C PRO A 173 -6.07 7.65 12.80
N ILE A 174 -6.57 7.36 11.59
CA ILE A 174 -7.93 6.89 11.34
C ILE A 174 -7.97 5.37 11.22
N THR A 175 -7.08 4.80 10.39
CA THR A 175 -7.12 3.38 9.99
C THR A 175 -5.75 2.69 10.01
N GLY A 176 -4.70 3.41 10.36
CA GLY A 176 -3.33 2.95 10.10
C GLY A 176 -2.92 3.03 8.62
N THR A 177 -3.75 3.60 7.77
CA THR A 177 -3.62 3.76 6.30
C THR A 177 -3.38 2.45 5.55
N SER A 178 -4.37 2.00 4.82
CA SER A 178 -4.21 0.92 3.84
C SER A 178 -3.86 1.47 2.45
N VAL A 179 -4.85 2.05 1.79
CA VAL A 179 -4.88 2.46 0.38
C VAL A 179 -4.30 1.40 -0.58
N ASN A 180 -4.19 0.16 -0.06
CA ASN A 180 -3.51 -0.95 -0.74
C ASN A 180 -4.00 -2.30 -0.16
N PRO A 181 -4.88 -3.04 -0.86
CA PRO A 181 -5.37 -4.33 -0.37
C PRO A 181 -4.26 -5.34 -0.01
N ALA A 182 -3.19 -5.45 -0.79
CA ALA A 182 -2.10 -6.38 -0.51
C ALA A 182 -1.35 -6.01 0.78
N ARG A 183 -1.12 -4.71 1.01
CA ARG A 183 -0.50 -4.19 2.25
C ARG A 183 -1.34 -4.51 3.48
N SER A 184 -2.65 -4.66 3.33
CA SER A 184 -3.53 -5.02 4.45
C SER A 184 -3.69 -6.53 4.62
N ILE A 185 -3.77 -7.29 3.53
CA ILE A 185 -3.92 -8.75 3.57
C ILE A 185 -2.73 -9.41 4.28
N GLY A 186 -1.51 -9.04 3.91
CA GLY A 186 -0.31 -9.64 4.49
C GLY A 186 -0.30 -9.58 6.02
N PRO A 187 -0.23 -8.40 6.64
CA PRO A 187 -0.22 -8.26 8.09
C PRO A 187 -1.45 -8.82 8.80
N ALA A 188 -2.66 -8.65 8.24
CA ALA A 188 -3.90 -9.11 8.86
C ALA A 188 -3.94 -10.63 9.08
N LEU A 189 -3.34 -11.41 8.17
CA LEU A 189 -3.25 -12.88 8.31
C LEU A 189 -2.33 -13.32 9.44
N PHE A 190 -1.34 -12.50 9.81
CA PHE A 190 -0.45 -12.77 10.94
C PHE A 190 -0.97 -12.19 12.26
N GLU A 191 -1.71 -11.07 12.21
CA GLU A 191 -2.32 -10.44 13.39
C GLU A 191 -3.57 -11.18 13.87
N GLY A 192 -4.44 -11.61 12.93
CA GLY A 192 -5.73 -12.19 13.28
C GLY A 192 -6.74 -11.18 13.84
N GLY A 193 -7.67 -11.65 14.66
CA GLY A 193 -8.60 -10.82 15.42
C GLY A 193 -9.32 -9.74 14.60
N ALA A 194 -9.35 -8.52 15.13
CA ALA A 194 -10.00 -7.36 14.50
C ALA A 194 -9.42 -7.04 13.11
N ALA A 195 -8.11 -7.14 12.94
CA ALA A 195 -7.46 -6.87 11.65
C ALA A 195 -7.99 -7.80 10.55
N LEU A 196 -8.23 -9.07 10.87
CA LEU A 196 -8.77 -10.03 9.92
C LEU A 196 -10.27 -9.84 9.67
N SER A 197 -11.06 -9.58 10.71
CA SER A 197 -12.51 -9.35 10.57
C SER A 197 -12.85 -8.07 9.83
N GLN A 198 -11.99 -7.04 9.94
CA GLN A 198 -12.15 -5.75 9.28
C GLN A 198 -11.46 -5.67 7.90
N LEU A 199 -10.74 -6.71 7.47
CA LEU A 199 -9.96 -6.73 6.23
C LEU A 199 -10.80 -6.41 4.99
N TRP A 200 -12.08 -6.78 4.99
CA TRP A 200 -12.99 -6.50 3.88
C TRP A 200 -13.06 -5.00 3.53
N LEU A 201 -13.04 -4.12 4.53
CA LEU A 201 -13.06 -2.68 4.31
C LEU A 201 -11.81 -2.22 3.58
N PHE A 202 -10.64 -2.72 3.99
CA PHE A 202 -9.34 -2.42 3.40
C PHE A 202 -9.12 -3.02 2.00
N ILE A 203 -10.06 -3.84 1.54
CA ILE A 203 -10.14 -4.30 0.15
C ILE A 203 -11.16 -3.48 -0.62
N VAL A 204 -12.40 -3.38 -0.12
CA VAL A 204 -13.52 -2.79 -0.87
C VAL A 204 -13.36 -1.28 -1.04
N ALA A 205 -13.04 -0.54 0.02
CA ALA A 205 -12.93 0.92 -0.04
C ALA A 205 -11.77 1.39 -0.93
N PRO A 206 -10.53 0.83 -0.82
CA PRO A 206 -9.45 1.16 -1.76
C PRO A 206 -9.77 0.80 -3.21
N MET A 207 -10.37 -0.36 -3.47
CA MET A 207 -10.73 -0.75 -4.84
C MET A 207 -11.80 0.18 -5.44
N ALA A 208 -12.79 0.59 -4.65
CA ALA A 208 -13.80 1.55 -5.09
C ALA A 208 -13.18 2.94 -5.37
N GLY A 209 -12.29 3.43 -4.51
CA GLY A 209 -11.54 4.68 -4.72
C GLY A 209 -10.69 4.65 -6.00
N ALA A 210 -9.99 3.54 -6.23
CA ALA A 210 -9.20 3.34 -7.45
C ALA A 210 -10.05 3.30 -8.71
N ALA A 211 -11.22 2.65 -8.66
CA ALA A 211 -12.16 2.63 -9.78
C ALA A 211 -12.66 4.05 -10.14
N LEU A 212 -13.01 4.83 -9.12
CA LEU A 212 -13.40 6.23 -9.34
C LEU A 212 -12.25 7.06 -9.91
N ALA A 213 -11.02 6.88 -9.43
CA ALA A 213 -9.83 7.55 -9.97
C ALA A 213 -9.61 7.23 -11.46
N ALA A 214 -9.78 5.96 -11.85
CA ALA A 214 -9.69 5.56 -13.24
C ALA A 214 -10.77 6.19 -14.12
N LEU A 215 -11.98 6.34 -13.60
CA LEU A 215 -13.07 7.05 -14.33
C LEU A 215 -12.78 8.55 -14.46
N ALA A 216 -12.27 9.18 -13.40
CA ALA A 216 -11.90 10.59 -13.40
C ALA A 216 -10.69 10.90 -14.30
N ALA A 217 -9.74 9.97 -14.44
CA ALA A 217 -8.57 10.13 -15.29
C ALA A 217 -8.83 9.80 -16.78
N ARG A 218 -10.01 9.26 -17.12
CA ARG A 218 -10.37 9.03 -18.54
C ARG A 218 -10.52 10.37 -19.27
N LYS A 219 -9.89 10.43 -20.44
CA LYS A 219 -10.05 11.55 -21.40
C LYS A 219 -11.32 11.39 -22.19
#